data_a23c7f52b2406c8da52d6a20dcb3f662
#
_entry.id   a23c7f52b2406c8da52d6a20dcb3f662
#
_cell.length_a   1.000
_cell.length_b   1.000
_cell.length_c   1.000
_cell.angle_alpha   90.00
_cell.angle_beta   90.00
_cell.angle_gamma   90.00
#
_symmetry.space_group_name_H-M   'P 1'
#
loop_
_entity.id
_entity.type
_entity.pdbx_description
1 polymer ?
#
loop_
_entity_poly.entity_id
_entity_poly.type
_entity_poly.pdbx_seq_one_letter_code
_entity_poly.pdbx_strand_id
1 'polypeptide(L)'
;MILVLIIAFYLDGLLSNMFIVSSYLYPLCFLLSLVLIYPSFKKSELSKFYLISLIMGLLYDIVYTNTLFINFIIFFLIAILIKNIYNLVSNNYLSLILISFFVIVIYRTLTYLILSIINYKFLSIDLLFNSFYSSIIINFIYITILYLLLPKKKPT
;
A
#
# COMPACT_ATOMS: atom_id res chain seq x y z
N MET A 1 5.12 -2.70 15.67
CA MET A 1 5.23 -2.09 14.33
C MET A 1 5.60 -3.12 13.27
N ILE A 2 6.77 -3.76 13.33
CA ILE A 2 7.19 -4.77 12.34
C ILE A 2 6.18 -5.93 12.25
N LEU A 3 5.67 -6.39 13.36
CA LEU A 3 4.67 -7.48 13.40
C LEU A 3 3.40 -7.12 12.60
N VAL A 4 2.93 -5.88 12.66
CA VAL A 4 1.78 -5.40 11.87
C VAL A 4 2.06 -5.50 10.37
N LEU A 5 3.28 -5.13 9.94
CA LEU A 5 3.68 -5.24 8.53
C LEU A 5 3.79 -6.68 8.06
N ILE A 6 4.32 -7.58 8.90
CA ILE A 6 4.40 -9.00 8.58
C ILE A 6 2.99 -9.60 8.44
N ILE A 7 2.09 -9.31 9.39
CA ILE A 7 0.69 -9.77 9.32
C ILE A 7 0.02 -9.21 8.05
N ALA A 8 0.21 -7.93 7.75
CA ALA A 8 -0.35 -7.30 6.56
C ALA A 8 0.13 -7.94 5.26
N PHE A 9 1.42 -8.30 5.20
CA PHE A 9 2.00 -9.00 4.05
C PHE A 9 1.35 -10.36 3.84
N TYR A 10 1.19 -11.16 4.91
CA TYR A 10 0.50 -12.44 4.82
C TYR A 10 -0.98 -12.30 4.48
N LEU A 11 -1.65 -11.26 5.01
CA LEU A 11 -3.05 -10.98 4.68
C LEU A 11 -3.22 -10.64 3.19
N ASP A 12 -2.32 -9.90 2.59
CA ASP A 12 -2.36 -9.63 1.15
C ASP A 12 -2.34 -10.94 0.34
N GLY A 13 -1.47 -11.87 0.71
CA GLY A 13 -1.41 -13.18 0.05
C GLY A 13 -2.65 -14.04 0.28
N LEU A 14 -3.12 -14.13 1.53
CA LEU A 14 -4.30 -14.91 1.86
C LEU A 14 -5.56 -14.38 1.17
N LEU A 15 -5.79 -13.07 1.25
CA LEU A 15 -6.96 -12.43 0.65
C LEU A 15 -6.89 -12.51 -0.88
N SER A 16 -5.73 -12.32 -1.48
CA SER A 16 -5.55 -12.48 -2.93
C SER A 16 -5.90 -13.89 -3.38
N ASN A 17 -5.51 -14.92 -2.63
CA ASN A 17 -5.82 -16.30 -2.95
C ASN A 17 -7.30 -16.64 -2.73
N MET A 18 -7.92 -16.11 -1.67
CA MET A 18 -9.34 -16.33 -1.40
C MET A 18 -10.26 -15.68 -2.45
N PHE A 19 -9.84 -14.55 -3.00
CA PHE A 19 -10.64 -13.76 -3.96
C PHE A 19 -10.23 -13.95 -5.43
N ILE A 20 -9.39 -14.94 -5.74
CA ILE A 20 -9.02 -15.29 -7.13
C ILE A 20 -10.25 -15.50 -8.01
N VAL A 21 -11.34 -16.05 -7.47
CA VAL A 21 -12.59 -16.31 -8.20
C VAL A 21 -13.37 -15.02 -8.47
N SER A 22 -13.25 -14.02 -7.62
CA SER A 22 -13.82 -12.69 -7.83
C SER A 22 -12.72 -11.75 -8.27
N SER A 23 -12.60 -11.48 -9.57
CA SER A 23 -11.67 -10.49 -10.14
C SER A 23 -11.86 -9.05 -9.62
N TYR A 24 -12.58 -8.89 -8.52
CA TYR A 24 -13.06 -7.62 -8.00
C TYR A 24 -12.42 -7.15 -6.69
N LEU A 25 -11.62 -7.98 -6.00
CA LEU A 25 -11.10 -7.61 -4.67
C LEU A 25 -9.57 -7.73 -4.64
N TYR A 26 -8.88 -6.60 -4.74
CA TYR A 26 -7.42 -6.56 -4.63
C TYR A 26 -7.00 -5.88 -3.33
N PRO A 27 -6.60 -6.65 -2.31
CA PRO A 27 -6.10 -6.12 -1.06
C PRO A 27 -4.75 -5.42 -1.26
N LEU A 28 -4.51 -4.38 -0.48
CA LEU A 28 -3.26 -3.64 -0.37
C LEU A 28 -2.92 -3.38 1.10
N CYS A 29 -3.15 -4.42 1.93
CA CYS A 29 -3.02 -4.33 3.38
C CYS A 29 -1.64 -3.86 3.82
N PHE A 30 -0.59 -4.34 3.15
CA PHE A 30 0.77 -3.92 3.47
C PHE A 30 0.99 -2.43 3.23
N LEU A 31 0.62 -1.91 2.06
CA LEU A 31 0.78 -0.48 1.74
C LEU A 31 0.00 0.42 2.70
N LEU A 32 -1.21 0.01 3.07
CA LEU A 32 -2.03 0.75 4.02
C LEU A 32 -1.47 0.68 5.45
N SER A 33 -0.86 -0.43 5.81
CA SER A 33 -0.14 -0.54 7.08
C SER A 33 1.08 0.38 7.13
N LEU A 34 1.80 0.57 6.01
CA LEU A 34 2.88 1.56 5.93
C LEU A 34 2.36 2.98 6.19
N VAL A 35 1.21 3.35 5.61
CA VAL A 35 0.58 4.65 5.87
C VAL A 35 0.33 4.83 7.37
N LEU A 36 -0.27 3.84 8.01
CA LEU A 36 -0.70 3.92 9.40
C LEU A 36 0.46 3.95 10.39
N ILE A 37 1.55 3.23 10.10
CA ILE A 37 2.70 3.18 11.01
C ILE A 37 3.70 4.33 10.80
N TYR A 38 3.63 5.06 9.67
CA TYR A 38 4.55 6.15 9.37
C TYR A 38 4.68 7.17 10.52
N PRO A 39 3.59 7.67 11.16
CA PRO A 39 3.69 8.63 12.25
C PRO A 39 4.46 8.12 13.48
N SER A 40 4.72 6.82 13.55
CA SER A 40 5.48 6.22 14.66
C SER A 40 7.00 6.31 14.47
N PHE A 41 7.46 6.66 13.25
CA PHE A 41 8.89 6.84 12.99
C PHE A 41 9.32 8.27 13.32
N LYS A 42 10.44 8.40 14.03
CA LYS A 42 11.09 9.70 14.27
C LYS A 42 11.78 10.17 12.99
N LYS A 43 12.02 11.47 12.85
CA LYS A 43 12.77 12.03 11.71
C LYS A 43 14.14 11.37 11.50
N SER A 44 14.81 10.99 12.57
CA SER A 44 16.10 10.26 12.55
C SER A 44 15.97 8.80 12.07
N GLU A 45 14.77 8.24 12.02
CA GLU A 45 14.51 6.85 11.66
C GLU A 45 13.85 6.70 10.26
N LEU A 46 13.76 7.77 9.51
CA LEU A 46 13.18 7.74 8.15
C LEU A 46 13.93 6.80 7.20
N SER A 47 15.24 6.67 7.36
CA SER A 47 16.03 5.70 6.60
C SER A 47 15.59 4.25 6.84
N LYS A 48 15.20 3.91 8.08
CA LYS A 48 14.64 2.59 8.40
C LYS A 48 13.29 2.37 7.74
N PHE A 49 12.43 3.40 7.71
CA PHE A 49 11.13 3.34 7.05
C PHE A 49 11.28 3.06 5.55
N TYR A 50 12.18 3.77 4.87
CA TYR A 50 12.46 3.54 3.45
C TYR A 50 13.06 2.16 3.20
N LEU A 51 14.00 1.73 4.05
CA LEU A 51 14.61 0.40 3.94
C LEU A 51 13.57 -0.71 4.08
N ILE A 52 12.66 -0.61 5.05
CA ILE A 52 11.56 -1.56 5.23
C ILE A 52 10.69 -1.59 3.96
N SER A 53 10.34 -0.43 3.41
CA SER A 53 9.52 -0.34 2.21
C SER A 53 10.20 -1.00 1.01
N LEU A 54 11.50 -0.79 0.82
CA LEU A 54 12.30 -1.42 -0.24
C LEU A 54 12.36 -2.94 -0.10
N ILE A 55 12.71 -3.43 1.10
CA ILE A 55 12.83 -4.89 1.35
C ILE A 55 11.49 -5.56 1.10
N MET A 56 10.40 -4.97 1.58
CA MET A 56 9.07 -5.56 1.42
C MET A 56 8.58 -5.48 -0.02
N GLY A 57 8.94 -4.42 -0.77
CA GLY A 57 8.68 -4.35 -2.20
C GLY A 57 9.37 -5.47 -2.98
N LEU A 58 10.62 -5.76 -2.62
CA LEU A 58 11.37 -6.88 -3.20
C LEU A 58 10.76 -8.24 -2.84
N LEU A 59 10.34 -8.42 -1.60
CA LEU A 59 9.62 -9.64 -1.18
C LEU A 59 8.30 -9.79 -1.94
N TYR A 60 7.59 -8.69 -2.18
CA TYR A 60 6.35 -8.68 -2.97
C TYR A 60 6.60 -9.14 -4.41
N ASP A 61 7.69 -8.66 -5.02
CA ASP A 61 8.08 -9.07 -6.36
C ASP A 61 8.39 -10.58 -6.44
N ILE A 62 9.10 -11.11 -5.45
CA ILE A 62 9.49 -12.53 -5.44
C ILE A 62 8.29 -13.44 -5.14
N VAL A 63 7.46 -13.07 -4.15
CA VAL A 63 6.43 -13.98 -3.60
C VAL A 63 5.12 -13.90 -4.38
N TYR A 64 4.69 -12.71 -4.79
CA TYR A 64 3.34 -12.50 -5.32
C TYR A 64 3.27 -12.21 -6.80
N THR A 65 4.26 -11.51 -7.37
CA THR A 65 4.10 -11.02 -8.75
C THR A 65 5.03 -11.69 -9.75
N ASN A 66 6.05 -12.42 -9.29
CA ASN A 66 7.11 -12.97 -10.15
C ASN A 66 7.73 -11.92 -11.09
N THR A 67 7.76 -10.67 -10.64
CA THR A 67 8.35 -9.55 -11.35
C THR A 67 9.68 -9.17 -10.69
N LEU A 68 10.62 -8.62 -11.46
CA LEU A 68 11.88 -8.15 -10.90
C LEU A 68 11.83 -6.63 -10.73
N PHE A 69 11.94 -6.16 -9.47
CA PHE A 69 12.12 -4.76 -9.08
C PHE A 69 10.93 -3.80 -9.35
N ILE A 70 9.77 -4.26 -9.80
CA ILE A 70 8.61 -3.39 -10.05
C ILE A 70 8.04 -2.87 -8.73
N ASN A 71 7.62 -3.75 -7.84
CA ASN A 71 7.09 -3.35 -6.53
C ASN A 71 8.17 -2.75 -5.63
N PHE A 72 9.43 -3.18 -5.77
CA PHE A 72 10.57 -2.56 -5.12
C PHE A 72 10.62 -1.04 -5.37
N ILE A 73 10.52 -0.62 -6.64
CA ILE A 73 10.54 0.79 -7.01
C ILE A 73 9.25 1.49 -6.57
N ILE A 74 8.09 0.89 -6.82
CA ILE A 74 6.79 1.48 -6.50
C ILE A 74 6.65 1.71 -4.99
N PHE A 75 7.01 0.75 -4.15
CA PHE A 75 6.90 0.87 -2.69
C PHE A 75 7.81 1.96 -2.15
N PHE A 76 9.00 2.11 -2.71
CA PHE A 76 9.90 3.19 -2.34
C PHE A 76 9.34 4.57 -2.71
N LEU A 77 8.80 4.72 -3.92
CA LEU A 77 8.14 5.96 -4.35
C LEU A 77 6.95 6.30 -3.45
N ILE A 78 6.13 5.30 -3.12
CA ILE A 78 5.00 5.48 -2.20
C ILE A 78 5.47 5.87 -0.80
N ALA A 79 6.56 5.30 -0.29
CA ALA A 79 7.10 5.69 1.01
C ALA A 79 7.53 7.16 1.05
N ILE A 80 8.12 7.68 -0.04
CA ILE A 80 8.45 9.10 -0.19
C ILE A 80 7.16 9.95 -0.21
N LEU A 81 6.15 9.51 -0.94
CA LEU A 81 4.85 10.19 -1.03
C LEU A 81 4.15 10.26 0.33
N ILE A 82 4.12 9.15 1.06
CA ILE A 82 3.55 9.09 2.41
C ILE A 82 4.20 10.14 3.30
N LYS A 83 5.53 10.21 3.33
CA LYS A 83 6.26 11.24 4.09
C LYS A 83 5.83 12.66 3.68
N ASN A 84 5.78 12.93 2.39
CA ASN A 84 5.48 14.28 1.90
C ASN A 84 4.05 14.71 2.25
N ILE A 85 3.08 13.81 2.11
CA ILE A 85 1.68 14.10 2.43
C ILE A 85 1.50 14.28 3.94
N TYR A 86 2.12 13.46 4.78
CA TYR A 86 2.05 13.64 6.23
C TYR A 86 2.68 14.94 6.74
N ASN A 87 3.60 15.54 6.00
CA ASN A 87 4.12 16.87 6.32
C ASN A 87 3.11 18.00 6.06
N LEU A 88 2.10 17.75 5.21
CA LEU A 88 1.10 18.74 4.79
C LEU A 88 -0.22 18.61 5.55
N VAL A 89 -0.48 17.44 6.16
CA VAL A 89 -1.80 17.11 6.70
C VAL A 89 -1.69 16.75 8.18
N SER A 90 -2.69 17.16 8.97
CA SER A 90 -2.78 16.80 10.40
C SER A 90 -2.97 15.29 10.60
N ASN A 91 -2.46 14.76 11.72
CA ASN A 91 -2.51 13.33 12.02
C ASN A 91 -3.88 12.90 12.60
N ASN A 92 -4.94 13.00 11.78
CA ASN A 92 -6.31 12.67 12.11
C ASN A 92 -6.82 11.47 11.31
N TYR A 93 -7.93 10.87 11.72
CA TYR A 93 -8.56 9.74 11.00
C TYR A 93 -8.94 10.10 9.55
N LEU A 94 -9.50 11.30 9.32
CA LEU A 94 -9.83 11.77 7.97
C LEU A 94 -8.59 11.87 7.09
N SER A 95 -7.50 12.39 7.64
CA SER A 95 -6.21 12.47 6.94
C SER A 95 -5.68 11.10 6.57
N LEU A 96 -5.81 10.14 7.47
CA LEU A 96 -5.40 8.74 7.21
C LEU A 96 -6.18 8.16 6.03
N ILE A 97 -7.51 8.35 5.99
CA ILE A 97 -8.36 7.89 4.88
C ILE A 97 -7.93 8.55 3.57
N LEU A 98 -7.72 9.87 3.57
CA LEU A 98 -7.29 10.60 2.39
C LEU A 98 -5.93 10.11 1.88
N ILE A 99 -4.94 9.96 2.77
CA ILE A 99 -3.62 9.46 2.40
C ILE A 99 -3.74 8.03 1.83
N SER A 100 -4.54 7.19 2.46
CA SER A 100 -4.76 5.81 2.00
C SER A 100 -5.40 5.76 0.61
N PHE A 101 -6.37 6.64 0.35
CA PHE A 101 -6.97 6.78 -0.97
C PHE A 101 -5.93 7.17 -2.03
N PHE A 102 -5.13 8.20 -1.77
CA PHE A 102 -4.05 8.62 -2.68
C PHE A 102 -3.03 7.52 -2.93
N VAL A 103 -2.64 6.78 -1.88
CA VAL A 103 -1.71 5.66 -2.00
C VAL A 103 -2.27 4.56 -2.91
N ILE A 104 -3.54 4.20 -2.76
CA ILE A 104 -4.21 3.21 -3.62
C ILE A 104 -4.20 3.68 -5.08
N VAL A 105 -4.63 4.93 -5.32
CA VAL A 105 -4.69 5.51 -6.67
C VAL A 105 -3.30 5.50 -7.32
N ILE A 106 -2.29 5.99 -6.61
CA ILE A 106 -0.92 6.08 -7.12
C ILE A 106 -0.33 4.69 -7.38
N TYR A 107 -0.51 3.74 -6.46
CA TYR A 107 -0.05 2.36 -6.66
C TYR A 107 -0.65 1.74 -7.93
N ARG A 108 -1.96 1.84 -8.11
CA ARG A 108 -2.66 1.29 -9.27
C ARG A 108 -2.22 1.95 -10.57
N THR A 109 -2.10 3.27 -10.56
CA THR A 109 -1.66 4.04 -11.73
C THR A 109 -0.22 3.68 -12.11
N LEU A 110 0.70 3.65 -11.15
CA LEU A 110 2.10 3.30 -11.41
C LEU A 110 2.23 1.85 -11.92
N THR A 111 1.53 0.91 -11.30
CA THR A 111 1.54 -0.48 -11.74
C THR A 111 1.01 -0.60 -13.18
N TYR A 112 -0.10 0.08 -13.48
CA TYR A 112 -0.67 0.11 -14.83
C TYR A 112 0.32 0.68 -15.85
N LEU A 113 0.95 1.83 -15.55
CA LEU A 113 1.90 2.47 -16.44
C LEU A 113 3.13 1.60 -16.70
N ILE A 114 3.69 1.00 -15.67
CA ILE A 114 4.88 0.13 -15.82
C ILE A 114 4.52 -1.11 -16.65
N LEU A 115 3.39 -1.77 -16.37
CA LEU A 115 2.95 -2.93 -17.13
C LEU A 115 2.62 -2.60 -18.59
N SER A 116 2.12 -1.41 -18.87
CA SER A 116 1.87 -0.95 -20.24
C SER A 116 3.16 -0.69 -21.02
N ILE A 117 4.17 -0.11 -20.36
CA ILE A 117 5.50 0.15 -20.98
C ILE A 117 6.20 -1.15 -21.33
N ILE A 118 6.07 -2.18 -20.47
CA ILE A 118 6.70 -3.50 -20.69
C ILE A 118 5.90 -4.33 -21.72
N ASN A 119 4.80 -3.83 -22.25
CA ASN A 119 3.88 -4.55 -23.16
C ASN A 119 3.39 -5.90 -22.60
N TYR A 120 3.26 -5.98 -21.27
CA TYR A 120 2.88 -7.23 -20.60
C TYR A 120 1.45 -7.67 -20.95
N LYS A 121 0.54 -6.72 -21.23
CA LYS A 121 -0.84 -6.94 -21.75
C LYS A 121 -1.32 -5.70 -22.48
N PHE A 122 -2.26 -5.86 -23.41
CA PHE A 122 -3.07 -4.75 -23.90
C PHE A 122 -3.99 -4.29 -22.77
N LEU A 123 -3.54 -3.25 -22.07
CA LEU A 123 -4.24 -2.72 -20.90
C LEU A 123 -5.27 -1.68 -21.40
N SER A 124 -6.55 -2.01 -21.24
CA SER A 124 -7.61 -1.04 -21.49
C SER A 124 -7.80 -0.11 -20.29
N ILE A 125 -8.27 1.11 -20.56
CA ILE A 125 -8.61 2.07 -19.49
C ILE A 125 -9.68 1.49 -18.55
N ASP A 126 -10.60 0.68 -19.06
CA ASP A 126 -11.62 0.00 -18.25
C ASP A 126 -11.02 -0.94 -17.21
N LEU A 127 -9.92 -1.63 -17.52
CA LEU A 127 -9.21 -2.47 -16.55
C LEU A 127 -8.63 -1.64 -15.41
N LEU A 128 -8.14 -0.44 -15.70
CA LEU A 128 -7.64 0.48 -14.68
C LEU A 128 -8.77 0.91 -13.74
N PHE A 129 -9.91 1.37 -14.28
CA PHE A 129 -11.06 1.75 -13.46
C PHE A 129 -11.60 0.59 -12.63
N ASN A 130 -11.75 -0.59 -13.21
CA ASN A 130 -12.18 -1.78 -12.48
C ASN A 130 -11.22 -2.14 -11.34
N SER A 131 -9.91 -1.99 -11.53
CA SER A 131 -8.93 -2.22 -10.49
C SER A 131 -9.02 -1.22 -9.34
N PHE A 132 -9.43 0.03 -9.60
CA PHE A 132 -9.70 1.02 -8.56
C PHE A 132 -10.92 0.64 -7.74
N TYR A 133 -12.05 0.38 -8.39
CA TYR A 133 -13.30 0.00 -7.71
C TYR A 133 -13.11 -1.20 -6.80
N SER A 134 -12.48 -2.23 -7.30
CA SER A 134 -12.23 -3.46 -6.56
C SER A 134 -11.30 -3.27 -5.36
N SER A 135 -10.36 -2.33 -5.45
CA SER A 135 -9.42 -2.05 -4.35
C SER A 135 -10.04 -1.20 -3.24
N ILE A 136 -10.97 -0.30 -3.55
CA ILE A 136 -11.46 0.71 -2.59
C ILE A 136 -12.14 0.05 -1.39
N ILE A 137 -13.14 -0.78 -1.60
CA ILE A 137 -14.01 -1.30 -0.52
C ILE A 137 -13.20 -2.08 0.51
N ILE A 138 -12.48 -3.11 0.09
CA ILE A 138 -11.76 -3.99 1.01
C ILE A 138 -10.64 -3.23 1.77
N ASN A 139 -9.99 -2.32 1.08
CA ASN A 139 -8.89 -1.55 1.66
C ASN A 139 -9.38 -0.49 2.65
N PHE A 140 -10.54 0.12 2.45
CA PHE A 140 -11.15 1.01 3.44
C PHE A 140 -11.63 0.27 4.68
N ILE A 141 -12.20 -0.91 4.54
CA ILE A 141 -12.56 -1.77 5.68
C ILE A 141 -11.29 -2.10 6.46
N TYR A 142 -10.24 -2.54 5.79
CA TYR A 142 -8.97 -2.89 6.41
C TYR A 142 -8.36 -1.72 7.20
N ILE A 143 -8.22 -0.53 6.60
CA ILE A 143 -7.60 0.62 7.27
C ILE A 143 -8.40 1.08 8.47
N THR A 144 -9.74 0.99 8.40
CA THR A 144 -10.62 1.36 9.52
C THR A 144 -10.45 0.39 10.69
N ILE A 145 -10.44 -0.92 10.44
CA ILE A 145 -10.22 -1.94 11.46
C ILE A 145 -8.83 -1.73 12.10
N LEU A 146 -7.81 -1.56 11.28
CA LEU A 146 -6.44 -1.41 11.77
C LEU A 146 -6.27 -0.13 12.60
N TYR A 147 -6.92 0.98 12.22
CA TYR A 147 -6.92 2.23 12.98
C TYR A 147 -7.57 2.07 14.36
N LEU A 148 -8.63 1.26 14.46
CA LEU A 148 -9.32 0.99 15.73
C LEU A 148 -8.49 0.08 16.66
N LEU A 149 -7.74 -0.86 16.09
CA LEU A 149 -6.94 -1.83 16.84
C LEU A 149 -5.60 -1.26 17.32
N LEU A 150 -5.03 -0.29 16.62
CA LEU A 150 -3.74 0.25 17.00
C LEU A 150 -3.87 1.35 18.05
N PRO A 151 -3.04 1.33 19.10
CA PRO A 151 -3.08 2.34 20.15
C PRO A 151 -2.76 3.72 19.56
N LYS A 152 -3.67 4.67 19.77
CA LYS A 152 -3.47 6.06 19.37
C LYS A 152 -2.28 6.64 20.13
N LYS A 153 -1.15 6.86 19.48
CA LYS A 153 -0.08 7.66 20.07
C LYS A 153 -0.60 9.10 20.20
N LYS A 154 -0.61 9.61 21.44
CA LYS A 154 -0.83 11.03 21.69
C LYS A 154 0.23 11.83 20.90
N PRO A 155 -0.18 12.91 20.20
CA PRO A 155 0.80 13.79 19.57
C PRO A 155 1.73 14.36 20.67
N THR A 156 3.01 14.06 20.56
CA THR A 156 4.07 14.70 21.35
C THR A 156 4.49 15.97 20.65
#